data_cb074a0d02355e73f4381d76b01cfd2a
#
_entry.id   cb074a0d02355e73f4381d76b01cfd2a
#
_cell.length_a   1.000
_cell.length_b   1.000
_cell.length_c   1.000
_cell.angle_alpha   90.00
_cell.angle_beta   90.00
_cell.angle_gamma   90.00
#
_symmetry.space_group_name_H-M   'P 1'
#
loop_
_entity.id
_entity.type
_entity.pdbx_description
1 polymer ?
#
loop_
_entity_poly.entity_id
_entity_poly.type
_entity_poly.pdbx_seq_one_letter_code
_entity_poly.pdbx_strand_id
1 'polypeptide(L)'
;MTPHPVAAQMSSTLFEQIEDVPAPSPPGAHEPSLTDHEDTLYMSWMEQVGPETRVMMAVRTGEGWSVPRLVQQGDDLFVNWADFPGIAVFEDGTIAVHWLREIGPSSFDYQVEISLSHDGGTTWGQPLIPHDDRSFAQHGFASMWSAGQSSLAVIWLDGRAYGAEGDKALTAPDAMQLRATMLTSEGMLGDDVAIDLQTCSCCQTSLAATGDGTILAAYRDRTEGEIRDISVARLTEKGWETPVSVHDDGWELSGCPVNGPAIDAEGGNAAVAWFTGANDVAAVKVAFSDNGGRDFDTPVRIDQGNPVGRVDLELLDDGTALTSWVEWVEGNEALYLCKVHHDAGCISPEILTINSAGASVNFPRMARLGREVYLAWTQPDENGDSIAIRRAVLAERN
;
A
#
# COMPACT_ATOMS: atom_id res chain seq x y z
N MET A 1 44.81 -37.27 -15.85
CA MET A 1 43.74 -36.27 -15.94
C MET A 1 42.69 -36.68 -14.92
N THR A 2 42.70 -36.06 -13.75
CA THR A 2 41.69 -36.27 -12.70
C THR A 2 40.51 -35.34 -12.97
N PRO A 3 39.28 -35.84 -12.96
CA PRO A 3 38.14 -34.96 -13.11
C PRO A 3 37.96 -34.10 -11.86
N HIS A 4 37.85 -32.78 -12.07
CA HIS A 4 37.43 -31.85 -11.02
C HIS A 4 35.95 -32.12 -10.71
N PRO A 5 35.54 -32.12 -9.42
CA PRO A 5 34.15 -32.21 -9.07
C PRO A 5 33.48 -30.88 -9.48
N VAL A 6 32.44 -30.98 -10.33
CA VAL A 6 31.51 -29.90 -10.56
C VAL A 6 30.76 -29.72 -9.24
N ALA A 7 31.03 -28.59 -8.56
CA ALA A 7 30.22 -28.19 -7.44
C ALA A 7 28.75 -27.99 -7.95
N ALA A 8 27.86 -28.81 -7.43
CA ALA A 8 26.45 -28.61 -7.62
C ALA A 8 26.12 -27.23 -7.00
N GLN A 9 25.77 -26.24 -7.82
CA GLN A 9 25.10 -25.04 -7.37
C GLN A 9 23.77 -25.50 -6.73
N MET A 10 23.73 -25.50 -5.41
CA MET A 10 22.47 -25.56 -4.68
C MET A 10 21.74 -24.25 -5.02
N SER A 11 20.73 -24.31 -5.85
CA SER A 11 19.74 -23.25 -5.99
C SER A 11 19.04 -23.17 -4.63
N SER A 12 19.39 -22.21 -3.79
CA SER A 12 18.60 -21.91 -2.61
C SER A 12 17.28 -21.32 -3.11
N THR A 13 16.20 -22.05 -2.98
CA THR A 13 14.85 -21.48 -3.19
C THR A 13 14.66 -20.37 -2.15
N LEU A 14 14.11 -19.24 -2.57
CA LEU A 14 13.82 -18.09 -1.67
C LEU A 14 12.86 -18.50 -0.55
N PHE A 15 11.91 -19.40 -0.86
CA PHE A 15 10.91 -19.89 0.06
C PHE A 15 11.04 -21.39 0.29
N GLU A 16 10.88 -21.82 1.53
CA GLU A 16 10.77 -23.24 1.90
C GLU A 16 9.39 -23.80 1.53
N GLN A 17 8.35 -22.97 1.62
CA GLN A 17 6.96 -23.34 1.39
C GLN A 17 6.19 -22.14 0.82
N ILE A 18 5.30 -22.42 -0.14
CA ILE A 18 4.27 -21.49 -0.61
C ILE A 18 2.96 -22.28 -0.60
N GLU A 19 1.92 -21.71 0.03
CA GLU A 19 0.62 -22.38 0.15
C GLU A 19 -0.53 -21.38 0.10
N ASP A 20 -1.69 -21.85 -0.36
CA ASP A 20 -2.93 -21.09 -0.30
C ASP A 20 -3.49 -21.12 1.12
N VAL A 21 -3.90 -19.95 1.62
CA VAL A 21 -4.56 -19.81 2.92
C VAL A 21 -6.03 -19.45 2.67
N PRO A 22 -6.98 -20.22 3.23
CA PRO A 22 -8.39 -19.86 3.12
C PRO A 22 -8.64 -18.46 3.66
N ALA A 23 -9.26 -17.61 2.84
CA ALA A 23 -9.67 -16.26 3.27
C ALA A 23 -10.83 -16.37 4.28
N PRO A 24 -10.92 -15.48 5.27
CA PRO A 24 -12.05 -15.43 6.20
C PRO A 24 -13.32 -14.88 5.56
N SER A 25 -13.20 -14.27 4.38
CA SER A 25 -14.27 -13.58 3.65
C SER A 25 -15.13 -14.55 2.83
N PRO A 26 -16.42 -14.23 2.58
CA PRO A 26 -17.26 -14.97 1.66
C PRO A 26 -16.91 -14.68 0.19
N PRO A 27 -17.43 -15.44 -0.78
CA PRO A 27 -17.46 -15.05 -2.17
C PRO A 27 -18.16 -13.68 -2.36
N GLY A 28 -17.66 -12.86 -3.27
CA GLY A 28 -18.10 -11.48 -3.47
C GLY A 28 -17.34 -10.45 -2.62
N ALA A 29 -16.42 -10.89 -1.77
CA ALA A 29 -15.51 -9.99 -1.05
C ALA A 29 -14.36 -9.53 -1.95
N HIS A 30 -13.93 -8.29 -1.75
CA HIS A 30 -12.92 -7.64 -2.59
C HIS A 30 -12.13 -6.59 -1.80
N GLU A 31 -11.08 -6.03 -2.41
CA GLU A 31 -10.24 -4.94 -1.89
C GLU A 31 -9.64 -5.22 -0.51
N PRO A 32 -8.85 -6.30 -0.35
CA PRO A 32 -8.21 -6.61 0.91
C PRO A 32 -7.06 -5.63 1.20
N SER A 33 -6.88 -5.28 2.48
CA SER A 33 -5.69 -4.65 3.01
C SER A 33 -5.15 -5.48 4.17
N LEU A 34 -3.83 -5.60 4.26
CA LEU A 34 -3.13 -6.34 5.31
C LEU A 34 -2.26 -5.41 6.14
N THR A 35 -2.14 -5.69 7.41
CA THR A 35 -1.10 -5.17 8.31
C THR A 35 -0.78 -6.21 9.37
N ASP A 36 0.41 -6.14 9.93
CA ASP A 36 0.80 -6.93 11.09
C ASP A 36 1.02 -6.04 12.31
N HIS A 37 0.88 -6.63 13.46
CA HIS A 37 1.26 -6.05 14.73
C HIS A 37 1.62 -7.18 15.69
N GLU A 38 2.83 -7.14 16.25
CA GLU A 38 3.40 -8.24 17.03
C GLU A 38 3.33 -9.58 16.27
N ASP A 39 2.72 -10.62 16.84
CA ASP A 39 2.56 -11.94 16.24
C ASP A 39 1.18 -12.13 15.58
N THR A 40 0.55 -11.06 15.14
CA THR A 40 -0.84 -11.05 14.67
C THR A 40 -0.96 -10.35 13.34
N LEU A 41 -1.67 -10.98 12.39
CA LEU A 41 -2.02 -10.40 11.10
C LEU A 41 -3.46 -9.88 11.14
N TYR A 42 -3.67 -8.70 10.60
CA TYR A 42 -4.97 -8.05 10.48
C TYR A 42 -5.31 -7.85 9.01
N MET A 43 -6.56 -8.10 8.66
CA MET A 43 -7.07 -7.86 7.30
C MET A 43 -8.38 -7.11 7.36
N SER A 44 -8.51 -6.07 6.55
CA SER A 44 -9.78 -5.41 6.21
C SER A 44 -10.15 -5.70 4.76
N TRP A 45 -11.45 -5.64 4.43
CA TRP A 45 -11.97 -5.84 3.07
C TRP A 45 -13.37 -5.27 2.92
N MET A 46 -13.87 -5.26 1.70
CA MET A 46 -15.24 -4.87 1.37
C MET A 46 -16.09 -6.07 0.95
N GLU A 47 -17.39 -6.01 1.25
CA GLU A 47 -18.41 -6.97 0.83
C GLU A 47 -19.66 -6.23 0.34
N GLN A 48 -20.25 -6.70 -0.75
CA GLN A 48 -21.54 -6.20 -1.20
C GLN A 48 -22.67 -7.12 -0.68
N VAL A 49 -23.62 -6.57 0.07
CA VAL A 49 -24.78 -7.34 0.59
C VAL A 49 -26.09 -6.62 0.24
N GLY A 50 -26.71 -7.05 -0.84
CA GLY A 50 -27.87 -6.36 -1.39
C GLY A 50 -27.49 -4.95 -1.86
N PRO A 51 -28.18 -3.88 -1.40
CA PRO A 51 -27.81 -2.52 -1.75
C PRO A 51 -26.70 -1.93 -0.88
N GLU A 52 -26.31 -2.59 0.21
CA GLU A 52 -25.33 -2.09 1.18
C GLU A 52 -23.95 -2.64 0.91
N THR A 53 -22.95 -1.78 1.05
CA THR A 53 -21.55 -2.15 1.14
C THR A 53 -21.17 -2.28 2.61
N ARG A 54 -20.34 -3.27 2.93
CA ARG A 54 -19.79 -3.49 4.26
C ARG A 54 -18.27 -3.41 4.23
N VAL A 55 -17.71 -2.76 5.23
CA VAL A 55 -16.29 -2.86 5.57
C VAL A 55 -16.16 -3.88 6.69
N MET A 56 -15.39 -4.91 6.46
CA MET A 56 -15.18 -6.04 7.35
C MET A 56 -13.73 -6.11 7.79
N MET A 57 -13.48 -6.81 8.88
CA MET A 57 -12.13 -7.17 9.29
C MET A 57 -12.06 -8.56 9.93
N ALA A 58 -10.88 -9.15 9.92
CA ALA A 58 -10.55 -10.35 10.68
C ALA A 58 -9.10 -10.30 11.16
N VAL A 59 -8.83 -11.09 12.19
CA VAL A 59 -7.51 -11.21 12.82
C VAL A 59 -7.02 -12.64 12.64
N ARG A 60 -5.76 -12.83 12.27
CA ARG A 60 -5.11 -14.14 12.16
C ARG A 60 -4.00 -14.27 13.20
N THR A 61 -4.07 -15.37 13.93
CA THR A 61 -3.03 -15.83 14.85
C THR A 61 -2.53 -17.23 14.44
N GLY A 62 -1.65 -17.85 15.21
CA GLY A 62 -1.23 -19.22 15.00
C GLY A 62 -2.38 -20.25 14.93
N GLU A 63 -3.57 -19.92 15.47
CA GLU A 63 -4.78 -20.76 15.42
C GLU A 63 -5.61 -20.57 14.14
N GLY A 64 -5.29 -19.59 13.30
CA GLY A 64 -6.00 -19.27 12.07
C GLY A 64 -6.76 -17.94 12.14
N TRP A 65 -7.66 -17.71 11.18
CA TRP A 65 -8.48 -16.50 11.14
C TRP A 65 -9.62 -16.52 12.17
N SER A 66 -9.84 -15.38 12.80
CA SER A 66 -11.04 -15.15 13.61
C SER A 66 -12.32 -15.15 12.74
N VAL A 67 -13.47 -15.23 13.40
CA VAL A 67 -14.74 -14.88 12.73
C VAL A 67 -14.69 -13.43 12.26
N PRO A 68 -15.11 -13.13 11.01
CA PRO A 68 -15.19 -11.75 10.49
C PRO A 68 -16.03 -10.83 11.38
N ARG A 69 -15.61 -9.58 11.48
CA ARG A 69 -16.28 -8.55 12.27
C ARG A 69 -16.65 -7.37 11.38
N LEU A 70 -17.86 -6.87 11.56
CA LEU A 70 -18.34 -5.69 10.85
C LEU A 70 -17.69 -4.44 11.45
N VAL A 71 -17.06 -3.64 10.60
CA VAL A 71 -16.53 -2.32 10.94
C VAL A 71 -17.58 -1.24 10.67
N GLN A 72 -18.09 -1.21 9.43
CA GLN A 72 -19.07 -0.22 8.96
C GLN A 72 -19.94 -0.82 7.86
N GLN A 73 -21.14 -0.26 7.69
CA GLN A 73 -21.99 -0.58 6.54
C GLN A 73 -22.82 0.65 6.12
N GLY A 74 -23.21 0.69 4.87
CA GLY A 74 -24.06 1.73 4.31
C GLY A 74 -24.28 1.55 2.81
N ASP A 75 -25.25 2.28 2.27
CA ASP A 75 -25.51 2.37 0.83
C ASP A 75 -24.78 3.56 0.18
N ASP A 76 -24.01 4.29 0.99
CA ASP A 76 -23.22 5.47 0.67
C ASP A 76 -21.69 5.25 0.85
N LEU A 77 -21.24 4.01 1.02
CA LEU A 77 -19.82 3.71 1.02
C LEU A 77 -19.28 3.70 -0.42
N PHE A 78 -18.24 4.49 -0.65
CA PHE A 78 -17.61 4.58 -1.97
C PHE A 78 -16.71 3.36 -2.20
N VAL A 79 -16.98 2.61 -3.27
CA VAL A 79 -16.22 1.42 -3.66
C VAL A 79 -15.35 1.73 -4.86
N ASN A 80 -14.05 1.58 -4.71
CA ASN A 80 -13.09 1.82 -5.76
C ASN A 80 -11.97 0.76 -5.71
N TRP A 81 -11.74 0.08 -6.82
CA TRP A 81 -10.74 -0.99 -6.94
C TRP A 81 -9.29 -0.55 -6.64
N ALA A 82 -9.03 0.77 -6.66
CA ALA A 82 -7.71 1.35 -6.44
C ALA A 82 -7.60 2.18 -5.16
N ASP A 83 -8.71 2.44 -4.47
CA ASP A 83 -8.77 3.21 -3.22
C ASP A 83 -9.61 2.44 -2.21
N PHE A 84 -8.98 1.59 -1.45
CA PHE A 84 -9.57 0.51 -0.65
C PHE A 84 -9.46 0.79 0.85
N PRO A 85 -10.28 0.09 1.69
CA PRO A 85 -10.22 0.28 3.13
C PRO A 85 -8.88 -0.19 3.69
N GLY A 86 -8.23 0.67 4.47
CA GLY A 86 -6.98 0.35 5.15
C GLY A 86 -7.19 0.01 6.62
N ILE A 87 -6.29 -0.80 7.16
CA ILE A 87 -6.27 -1.18 8.57
C ILE A 87 -4.88 -0.91 9.15
N ALA A 88 -4.83 -0.32 10.35
CA ALA A 88 -3.61 -0.10 11.11
C ALA A 88 -3.85 -0.40 12.59
N VAL A 89 -2.78 -0.70 13.32
CA VAL A 89 -2.84 -1.01 14.74
C VAL A 89 -1.89 -0.09 15.49
N PHE A 90 -2.40 0.55 16.56
CA PHE A 90 -1.57 1.30 17.49
C PHE A 90 -0.71 0.36 18.34
N GLU A 91 0.38 0.84 18.90
CA GLU A 91 1.22 0.04 19.81
C GLU A 91 0.47 -0.48 21.05
N ASP A 92 -0.63 0.19 21.47
CA ASP A 92 -1.49 -0.24 22.59
C ASP A 92 -2.51 -1.31 22.17
N GLY A 93 -2.50 -1.76 20.92
CA GLY A 93 -3.42 -2.75 20.35
C GLY A 93 -4.77 -2.18 19.89
N THR A 94 -5.00 -0.88 19.99
CA THR A 94 -6.17 -0.22 19.40
C THR A 94 -6.12 -0.38 17.88
N ILE A 95 -7.23 -0.80 17.25
CA ILE A 95 -7.33 -1.00 15.81
C ILE A 95 -7.98 0.23 15.18
N ALA A 96 -7.40 0.73 14.10
CA ALA A 96 -7.98 1.76 13.23
C ALA A 96 -8.30 1.15 11.86
N VAL A 97 -9.50 1.42 11.34
CA VAL A 97 -9.88 1.08 9.96
C VAL A 97 -10.42 2.33 9.30
N HIS A 98 -9.95 2.62 8.09
CA HIS A 98 -10.51 3.69 7.26
C HIS A 98 -11.28 3.13 6.07
N TRP A 99 -12.21 3.92 5.57
CA TRP A 99 -12.96 3.69 4.34
C TRP A 99 -13.35 5.03 3.72
N LEU A 100 -13.97 4.97 2.55
CA LEU A 100 -14.46 6.14 1.86
C LEU A 100 -15.99 6.20 1.93
N ARG A 101 -16.53 7.41 2.09
CA ARG A 101 -17.98 7.68 2.08
C ARG A 101 -18.31 8.74 1.05
N GLU A 102 -19.33 8.50 0.23
CA GLU A 102 -19.91 9.50 -0.66
C GLU A 102 -20.56 10.62 0.14
N ILE A 103 -20.27 11.87 -0.22
CA ILE A 103 -20.75 13.06 0.51
C ILE A 103 -21.50 14.05 -0.39
N GLY A 104 -21.55 13.83 -1.70
CA GLY A 104 -22.13 14.74 -2.66
C GLY A 104 -22.67 14.06 -3.92
N PRO A 105 -23.13 14.84 -4.89
CA PRO A 105 -23.77 14.33 -6.10
C PRO A 105 -22.80 13.80 -7.17
N SER A 106 -21.51 14.13 -7.08
CA SER A 106 -20.49 13.66 -8.02
C SER A 106 -19.85 12.39 -7.49
N SER A 107 -19.44 11.49 -8.38
CA SER A 107 -18.66 10.29 -8.05
C SER A 107 -17.27 10.59 -7.48
N PHE A 108 -16.85 11.86 -7.49
CA PHE A 108 -15.61 12.33 -6.87
C PHE A 108 -15.86 13.11 -5.57
N ASP A 109 -17.10 13.20 -5.12
CA ASP A 109 -17.45 13.85 -3.85
C ASP A 109 -17.44 12.78 -2.75
N TYR A 110 -16.28 12.44 -2.23
CA TYR A 110 -16.13 11.45 -1.15
C TYR A 110 -15.07 11.86 -0.14
N GLN A 111 -15.19 11.34 1.07
CA GLN A 111 -14.32 11.64 2.20
C GLN A 111 -13.75 10.37 2.83
N VAL A 112 -12.59 10.51 3.46
CA VAL A 112 -12.03 9.48 4.34
C VAL A 112 -12.75 9.51 5.69
N GLU A 113 -13.18 8.35 6.15
CA GLU A 113 -13.65 8.12 7.51
C GLU A 113 -12.80 7.06 8.19
N ILE A 114 -12.52 7.23 9.50
CA ILE A 114 -11.71 6.32 10.31
C ILE A 114 -12.51 5.96 11.56
N SER A 115 -12.55 4.69 11.92
CA SER A 115 -13.11 4.26 13.20
C SER A 115 -12.08 3.48 14.02
N LEU A 116 -12.20 3.59 15.34
CA LEU A 116 -11.31 2.93 16.30
C LEU A 116 -12.05 1.84 17.06
N SER A 117 -11.34 0.76 17.34
CA SER A 117 -11.79 -0.32 18.22
C SER A 117 -10.74 -0.60 19.30
N HIS A 118 -11.18 -0.61 20.56
CA HIS A 118 -10.34 -0.92 21.73
C HIS A 118 -10.56 -2.34 22.26
N ASP A 119 -11.38 -3.15 21.60
CA ASP A 119 -11.77 -4.49 22.03
C ASP A 119 -11.54 -5.55 20.95
N GLY A 120 -10.51 -5.31 20.14
CA GLY A 120 -10.08 -6.21 19.08
C GLY A 120 -11.04 -6.28 17.89
N GLY A 121 -11.82 -5.22 17.60
CA GLY A 121 -12.77 -5.14 16.49
C GLY A 121 -14.17 -5.64 16.85
N THR A 122 -14.50 -5.84 18.13
CA THR A 122 -15.84 -6.27 18.55
C THR A 122 -16.82 -5.11 18.52
N THR A 123 -16.39 -3.92 18.95
CA THR A 123 -17.15 -2.67 18.86
C THR A 123 -16.30 -1.55 18.27
N TRP A 124 -16.96 -0.61 17.61
CA TRP A 124 -16.33 0.49 16.90
C TRP A 124 -16.87 1.84 17.36
N GLY A 125 -15.96 2.81 17.47
CA GLY A 125 -16.28 4.20 17.78
C GLY A 125 -17.06 4.87 16.64
N GLN A 126 -17.50 6.13 16.88
CA GLN A 126 -18.06 6.93 15.79
C GLN A 126 -16.97 7.28 14.79
N PRO A 127 -17.30 7.32 13.48
CA PRO A 127 -16.34 7.70 12.45
C PRO A 127 -15.72 9.08 12.69
N LEU A 128 -14.42 9.18 12.51
CA LEU A 128 -13.62 10.38 12.56
C LEU A 128 -13.27 10.79 11.12
N ILE A 129 -13.31 12.06 10.80
CA ILE A 129 -12.91 12.59 9.50
C ILE A 129 -11.57 13.30 9.67
N PRO A 130 -10.48 12.80 9.07
CA PRO A 130 -9.12 13.29 9.34
C PRO A 130 -8.83 14.70 8.79
N HIS A 131 -9.56 15.14 7.75
CA HIS A 131 -9.40 16.45 7.13
C HIS A 131 -10.35 17.50 7.70
N ASP A 132 -9.97 18.76 7.64
CA ASP A 132 -10.78 19.90 8.08
C ASP A 132 -11.67 20.48 6.96
N ASP A 133 -11.41 20.14 5.69
CA ASP A 133 -12.27 20.49 4.58
C ASP A 133 -13.62 19.77 4.66
N ARG A 134 -14.70 20.50 4.40
CA ARG A 134 -16.10 20.00 4.41
C ARG A 134 -16.80 20.32 3.10
N SER A 135 -16.07 20.70 2.07
CA SER A 135 -16.59 20.89 0.72
C SER A 135 -16.87 19.54 0.04
N PHE A 136 -17.62 19.55 -1.03
CA PHE A 136 -17.77 18.40 -1.91
C PHE A 136 -16.50 18.29 -2.77
N ALA A 137 -15.56 17.50 -2.31
CA ALA A 137 -14.29 17.26 -2.97
C ALA A 137 -13.85 15.81 -2.76
N GLN A 138 -12.85 15.41 -3.52
CA GLN A 138 -12.22 14.10 -3.41
C GLN A 138 -11.23 14.10 -2.24
N HIS A 139 -11.45 13.22 -1.26
CA HIS A 139 -10.51 12.96 -0.18
C HIS A 139 -10.34 11.45 -0.05
N GLY A 140 -9.21 10.89 -0.52
CA GLY A 140 -9.01 9.44 -0.56
C GLY A 140 -7.55 9.04 -0.65
N PHE A 141 -7.31 7.81 -1.09
CA PHE A 141 -5.98 7.21 -1.16
C PHE A 141 -5.21 7.32 0.17
N ALA A 142 -5.95 7.09 1.27
CA ALA A 142 -5.42 7.28 2.60
C ALA A 142 -4.48 6.14 3.01
N SER A 143 -3.46 6.49 3.80
CA SER A 143 -2.58 5.53 4.46
C SER A 143 -2.44 5.89 5.93
N MET A 144 -2.28 4.86 6.77
CA MET A 144 -2.10 4.99 8.21
C MET A 144 -0.90 4.15 8.66
N TRP A 145 -0.10 4.68 9.59
CA TRP A 145 1.05 3.97 10.16
C TRP A 145 1.30 4.37 11.60
N SER A 146 1.77 3.43 12.42
CA SER A 146 2.12 3.71 13.81
C SER A 146 3.26 4.72 13.90
N ALA A 147 3.03 5.79 14.65
CA ALA A 147 3.97 6.90 14.89
C ALA A 147 4.37 7.00 16.36
N GLY A 148 4.49 5.87 17.05
CA GLY A 148 4.82 5.74 18.47
C GLY A 148 3.60 5.42 19.33
N GLN A 149 3.81 5.33 20.64
CA GLN A 149 3.00 4.60 21.63
C GLN A 149 1.48 4.76 21.55
N SER A 150 0.94 5.88 21.12
CA SER A 150 -0.50 6.12 21.10
C SER A 150 -0.91 6.98 19.91
N SER A 151 -0.16 6.96 18.81
CA SER A 151 -0.41 7.81 17.64
C SER A 151 -0.26 7.05 16.33
N LEU A 152 -1.13 7.37 15.37
CA LEU A 152 -0.97 7.03 13.96
C LEU A 152 -0.71 8.31 13.16
N ALA A 153 0.23 8.25 12.23
CA ALA A 153 0.27 9.19 11.13
C ALA A 153 -0.79 8.78 10.11
N VAL A 154 -1.56 9.74 9.63
CA VAL A 154 -2.58 9.57 8.61
C VAL A 154 -2.29 10.54 7.49
N ILE A 155 -2.15 10.04 6.26
CA ILE A 155 -2.02 10.88 5.05
C ILE A 155 -3.14 10.56 4.08
N TRP A 156 -3.49 11.51 3.23
CA TRP A 156 -4.50 11.35 2.17
C TRP A 156 -4.23 12.30 0.99
N LEU A 157 -4.77 11.94 -0.16
CA LEU A 157 -4.89 12.84 -1.29
C LEU A 157 -6.14 13.70 -1.12
N ASP A 158 -6.00 15.01 -1.31
CA ASP A 158 -7.00 16.01 -0.98
C ASP A 158 -7.28 16.94 -2.15
N GLY A 159 -8.50 16.88 -2.64
CA GLY A 159 -8.97 17.63 -3.80
C GLY A 159 -9.60 18.98 -3.48
N ARG A 160 -9.48 19.50 -2.23
CA ARG A 160 -10.10 20.77 -1.81
C ARG A 160 -9.79 21.96 -2.73
N ALA A 161 -8.64 21.94 -3.40
CA ALA A 161 -8.23 22.99 -4.31
C ALA A 161 -8.83 22.86 -5.72
N TYR A 162 -9.43 21.73 -6.09
CA TYR A 162 -9.93 21.50 -7.45
C TYR A 162 -11.08 22.43 -7.89
N GLY A 163 -11.76 23.10 -6.99
CA GLY A 163 -12.93 23.91 -7.30
C GLY A 163 -14.06 23.11 -7.95
N ALA A 164 -15.02 23.81 -8.56
CA ALA A 164 -16.22 23.20 -9.16
C ALA A 164 -15.97 22.39 -10.46
N GLU A 165 -14.75 22.39 -10.98
CA GLU A 165 -14.38 21.71 -12.24
C GLU A 165 -13.68 20.34 -12.04
N GLY A 166 -13.43 19.96 -10.79
CA GLY A 166 -12.82 18.68 -10.43
C GLY A 166 -11.40 18.52 -11.03
N ASP A 167 -11.06 17.30 -11.40
CA ASP A 167 -9.74 16.88 -11.91
C ASP A 167 -9.24 17.60 -13.20
N LYS A 168 -9.99 18.56 -13.70
CA LYS A 168 -9.59 19.41 -14.83
C LYS A 168 -8.62 20.51 -14.44
N ALA A 169 -8.50 20.80 -13.16
CA ALA A 169 -7.51 21.74 -12.65
C ALA A 169 -6.13 21.10 -12.67
N LEU A 170 -5.41 21.31 -13.73
CA LEU A 170 -4.14 20.63 -14.03
C LEU A 170 -2.91 21.38 -13.52
N THR A 171 -3.09 22.51 -12.82
CA THR A 171 -1.97 23.35 -12.36
C THR A 171 -2.21 23.85 -10.94
N ALA A 172 -1.14 23.98 -10.15
CA ALA A 172 -1.20 24.71 -8.88
C ALA A 172 -1.70 26.18 -9.12
N PRO A 173 -2.57 26.74 -8.23
CA PRO A 173 -2.93 26.21 -6.90
C PRO A 173 -4.08 25.19 -6.86
N ASP A 174 -4.63 24.81 -8.00
CA ASP A 174 -5.86 24.04 -8.11
C ASP A 174 -5.60 22.52 -8.27
N ALA A 175 -4.44 22.04 -7.82
CA ALA A 175 -4.05 20.63 -7.92
C ALA A 175 -4.49 19.80 -6.72
N MET A 176 -4.45 18.46 -6.87
CA MET A 176 -4.51 17.53 -5.76
C MET A 176 -3.35 17.79 -4.79
N GLN A 177 -3.62 17.75 -3.51
CA GLN A 177 -2.64 17.92 -2.45
C GLN A 177 -2.38 16.61 -1.73
N LEU A 178 -1.18 16.44 -1.17
CA LEU A 178 -0.93 15.45 -0.13
C LEU A 178 -1.03 16.15 1.22
N ARG A 179 -1.90 15.64 2.10
CA ARG A 179 -2.12 16.21 3.43
C ARG A 179 -1.97 15.15 4.51
N ALA A 180 -1.78 15.58 5.73
CA ALA A 180 -1.58 14.71 6.88
C ALA A 180 -2.20 15.26 8.16
N THR A 181 -2.50 14.33 9.07
CA THR A 181 -2.78 14.60 10.48
C THR A 181 -2.21 13.50 11.35
N MET A 182 -2.18 13.75 12.67
CA MET A 182 -1.92 12.72 13.67
C MET A 182 -3.23 12.31 14.33
N LEU A 183 -3.43 11.01 14.53
CA LEU A 183 -4.59 10.45 15.22
C LEU A 183 -4.13 9.73 16.46
N THR A 184 -4.69 10.07 17.64
CA THR A 184 -4.39 9.33 18.87
C THR A 184 -5.33 8.14 19.05
N SER A 185 -4.92 7.16 19.86
CA SER A 185 -5.76 5.99 20.18
C SER A 185 -7.05 6.36 20.91
N GLU A 186 -7.11 7.54 21.56
CA GLU A 186 -8.34 8.08 22.16
C GLU A 186 -9.25 8.81 21.14
N GLY A 187 -8.86 8.86 19.85
CA GLY A 187 -9.65 9.46 18.79
C GLY A 187 -9.47 10.98 18.64
N MET A 188 -8.40 11.55 19.17
CA MET A 188 -8.09 12.97 18.94
C MET A 188 -7.30 13.13 17.65
N LEU A 189 -7.76 14.05 16.80
CA LEU A 189 -7.08 14.47 15.58
C LEU A 189 -6.22 15.70 15.85
N GLY A 190 -5.01 15.69 15.30
CA GLY A 190 -4.13 16.85 15.24
C GLY A 190 -4.53 17.84 14.14
N ASP A 191 -3.65 18.78 13.85
CA ASP A 191 -3.84 19.73 12.77
C ASP A 191 -3.79 19.01 11.41
N ASP A 192 -4.64 19.46 10.47
CA ASP A 192 -4.62 19.08 9.05
C ASP A 192 -3.55 19.92 8.34
N VAL A 193 -2.43 19.32 8.00
CA VAL A 193 -1.28 20.00 7.40
C VAL A 193 -1.03 19.55 5.97
N ALA A 194 -0.70 20.49 5.08
CA ALA A 194 -0.26 20.15 3.75
C ALA A 194 1.20 19.70 3.77
N ILE A 195 1.48 18.56 3.15
CA ILE A 195 2.84 18.06 2.87
C ILE A 195 3.29 18.56 1.51
N ASP A 196 2.41 18.41 0.51
CA ASP A 196 2.65 18.86 -0.87
C ASP A 196 1.36 19.45 -1.44
N LEU A 197 1.48 20.52 -2.21
CA LEU A 197 0.35 21.26 -2.79
C LEU A 197 0.03 20.85 -4.22
N GLN A 198 0.82 19.94 -4.80
CA GLN A 198 0.62 19.48 -6.17
C GLN A 198 1.08 18.04 -6.34
N THR A 199 0.15 17.09 -6.36
CA THR A 199 0.44 15.65 -6.45
C THR A 199 -0.40 14.95 -7.51
N CYS A 200 -0.09 13.69 -7.81
CA CYS A 200 -0.96 12.81 -8.59
C CYS A 200 -2.28 12.57 -7.85
N SER A 201 -3.40 12.62 -8.57
CA SER A 201 -4.76 12.56 -7.98
C SER A 201 -5.33 11.16 -7.80
N CYS A 202 -4.63 10.11 -8.21
CA CYS A 202 -5.23 8.77 -8.33
C CYS A 202 -4.25 7.63 -8.03
N CYS A 203 -3.21 7.92 -7.28
CA CYS A 203 -2.19 6.94 -6.94
C CYS A 203 -2.19 6.68 -5.44
N GLN A 204 -2.07 5.42 -5.05
CA GLN A 204 -1.94 5.02 -3.65
C GLN A 204 -0.76 5.77 -3.00
N THR A 205 -0.92 6.07 -1.73
CA THR A 205 0.15 6.53 -0.86
C THR A 205 0.67 5.38 -0.01
N SER A 206 1.83 5.54 0.60
CA SER A 206 2.39 4.54 1.51
C SER A 206 3.16 5.21 2.64
N LEU A 207 3.11 4.62 3.83
CA LEU A 207 3.80 5.10 5.03
C LEU A 207 4.69 4.01 5.61
N ALA A 208 5.81 4.41 6.20
CA ALA A 208 6.67 3.57 7.03
C ALA A 208 7.28 4.40 8.15
N ALA A 209 7.83 3.74 9.18
CA ALA A 209 8.57 4.39 10.26
C ALA A 209 9.98 3.83 10.39
N THR A 210 10.96 4.71 10.48
CA THR A 210 12.34 4.32 10.82
C THR A 210 12.47 4.05 12.32
N GLY A 211 13.53 3.34 12.72
CA GLY A 211 13.76 2.97 14.11
C GLY A 211 13.99 4.15 15.08
N ASP A 212 14.22 5.36 14.58
CA ASP A 212 14.28 6.60 15.37
C ASP A 212 12.92 7.33 15.47
N GLY A 213 11.86 6.73 14.91
CA GLY A 213 10.50 7.27 14.92
C GLY A 213 10.21 8.30 13.84
N THR A 214 11.11 8.52 12.88
CA THR A 214 10.81 9.34 11.69
C THR A 214 9.81 8.62 10.81
N ILE A 215 8.68 9.27 10.46
CA ILE A 215 7.70 8.73 9.51
C ILE A 215 8.11 9.13 8.10
N LEU A 216 8.04 8.17 7.19
CA LEU A 216 8.28 8.34 5.76
C LEU A 216 6.96 8.23 5.03
N ALA A 217 6.62 9.23 4.21
CA ALA A 217 5.44 9.23 3.36
C ALA A 217 5.86 9.21 1.89
N ALA A 218 5.63 8.08 1.22
CA ALA A 218 5.89 7.93 -0.21
C ALA A 218 4.62 8.16 -1.02
N TYR A 219 4.73 8.90 -2.10
CA TYR A 219 3.61 9.24 -2.97
C TYR A 219 4.09 9.53 -4.39
N ARG A 220 3.17 9.50 -5.35
CA ARG A 220 3.46 9.96 -6.70
C ARG A 220 3.24 11.46 -6.77
N ASP A 221 4.31 12.15 -7.06
CA ASP A 221 4.34 13.60 -7.25
C ASP A 221 3.76 14.01 -8.61
N ARG A 222 3.59 15.29 -8.81
CA ARG A 222 3.16 15.90 -10.06
C ARG A 222 3.73 17.32 -10.18
N THR A 223 4.57 17.57 -11.16
CA THR A 223 5.07 18.91 -11.45
C THR A 223 4.16 19.66 -12.43
N GLU A 224 4.39 20.98 -12.62
CA GLU A 224 3.72 21.76 -13.67
C GLU A 224 3.99 21.21 -15.09
N GLY A 225 5.11 20.50 -15.29
CA GLY A 225 5.46 19.80 -16.52
C GLY A 225 4.87 18.42 -16.65
N GLU A 226 3.90 18.03 -15.79
CA GLU A 226 3.30 16.69 -15.75
C GLU A 226 4.30 15.55 -15.50
N ILE A 227 5.43 15.84 -14.86
CA ILE A 227 6.35 14.80 -14.42
C ILE A 227 5.75 14.12 -13.18
N ARG A 228 5.63 12.79 -13.24
CA ARG A 228 4.96 11.92 -12.27
C ARG A 228 5.94 10.98 -11.58
N ASP A 229 7.06 11.48 -11.11
CA ASP A 229 8.05 10.69 -10.37
C ASP A 229 7.64 10.46 -8.91
N ILE A 230 8.35 9.60 -8.19
CA ILE A 230 8.05 9.30 -6.80
C ILE A 230 8.84 10.22 -5.88
N SER A 231 8.13 10.80 -4.91
CA SER A 231 8.69 11.62 -3.83
C SER A 231 8.45 10.98 -2.46
N VAL A 232 9.34 11.27 -1.51
CA VAL A 232 9.24 10.89 -0.10
C VAL A 232 9.32 12.15 0.77
N ALA A 233 8.33 12.34 1.62
CA ALA A 233 8.34 13.32 2.69
C ALA A 233 8.68 12.65 4.03
N ARG A 234 9.35 13.38 4.93
CA ARG A 234 9.78 12.90 6.24
C ARG A 234 9.12 13.72 7.34
N LEU A 235 8.43 13.06 8.28
CA LEU A 235 7.95 13.69 9.52
C LEU A 235 8.95 13.42 10.63
N THR A 236 9.56 14.48 11.13
CA THR A 236 10.49 14.47 12.25
C THR A 236 9.88 15.20 13.45
N GLU A 237 10.56 15.25 14.58
CA GLU A 237 10.16 16.10 15.73
C GLU A 237 9.95 17.58 15.38
N LYS A 238 10.49 18.05 14.24
CA LYS A 238 10.36 19.43 13.76
C LYS A 238 9.17 19.63 12.80
N GLY A 239 8.42 18.56 12.50
CA GLY A 239 7.36 18.55 11.52
C GLY A 239 7.78 17.94 10.20
N TRP A 240 6.93 18.06 9.19
CA TRP A 240 7.19 17.59 7.83
C TRP A 240 8.32 18.37 7.16
N GLU A 241 9.30 17.64 6.65
CA GLU A 241 10.39 18.21 5.83
C GLU A 241 9.93 18.33 4.37
N THR A 242 10.63 19.18 3.60
CA THR A 242 10.39 19.28 2.15
C THR A 242 10.59 17.90 1.50
N PRO A 243 9.64 17.43 0.68
CA PRO A 243 9.79 16.16 -0.01
C PRO A 243 11.04 16.10 -0.89
N VAL A 244 11.60 14.90 -1.02
CA VAL A 244 12.72 14.61 -1.92
C VAL A 244 12.31 13.60 -2.97
N SER A 245 12.73 13.78 -4.21
CA SER A 245 12.57 12.79 -5.28
C SER A 245 13.35 11.52 -4.92
N VAL A 246 12.72 10.34 -5.05
CA VAL A 246 13.42 9.05 -4.90
C VAL A 246 14.37 8.83 -6.07
N HIS A 247 13.91 9.18 -7.28
CA HIS A 247 14.70 9.13 -8.50
C HIS A 247 14.02 9.95 -9.60
N ASP A 248 14.81 10.70 -10.36
CA ASP A 248 14.33 11.49 -11.47
C ASP A 248 14.17 10.59 -12.71
N ASP A 249 13.05 9.86 -12.78
CA ASP A 249 12.69 9.06 -13.96
C ASP A 249 12.34 9.94 -15.15
N GLY A 250 11.80 11.14 -14.89
CA GLY A 250 11.30 12.08 -15.87
C GLY A 250 10.03 11.56 -16.55
N TRP A 251 9.17 10.84 -15.84
CA TRP A 251 7.95 10.28 -16.43
C TRP A 251 6.91 11.37 -16.66
N GLU A 252 6.90 11.92 -17.87
CA GLU A 252 5.88 12.87 -18.32
C GLU A 252 4.58 12.12 -18.67
N LEU A 253 3.50 12.41 -17.95
CA LEU A 253 2.20 11.79 -18.15
C LEU A 253 1.06 12.74 -17.84
N SER A 254 0.35 13.21 -18.89
CA SER A 254 -0.93 13.93 -18.73
C SER A 254 -2.06 12.92 -18.57
N GLY A 255 -2.17 12.31 -17.39
CA GLY A 255 -3.15 11.25 -17.13
C GLY A 255 -3.02 10.64 -15.75
N CYS A 256 -3.80 9.58 -15.53
CA CYS A 256 -3.95 8.91 -14.25
C CYS A 256 -3.33 7.51 -14.32
N PRO A 257 -2.11 7.30 -13.82
CA PRO A 257 -1.44 6.00 -13.95
C PRO A 257 -2.00 4.95 -12.99
N VAL A 258 -2.66 5.34 -11.91
CA VAL A 258 -3.20 4.45 -10.87
C VAL A 258 -2.14 3.45 -10.40
N ASN A 259 -0.96 3.96 -10.07
CA ASN A 259 0.22 3.21 -9.63
C ASN A 259 0.98 4.03 -8.60
N GLY A 260 0.67 3.86 -7.34
CA GLY A 260 1.41 4.47 -6.23
C GLY A 260 2.68 3.69 -5.90
N PRO A 261 3.56 4.25 -5.07
CA PRO A 261 4.71 3.56 -4.51
C PRO A 261 4.31 2.68 -3.32
N ALA A 262 5.22 1.77 -2.95
CA ALA A 262 5.27 1.14 -1.64
C ALA A 262 6.58 1.51 -0.96
N ILE A 263 6.54 1.79 0.35
CA ILE A 263 7.72 2.08 1.18
C ILE A 263 7.68 1.24 2.45
N ASP A 264 8.83 0.76 2.86
CA ASP A 264 9.02 0.19 4.19
C ASP A 264 10.39 0.58 4.76
N ALA A 265 10.53 0.50 6.08
CA ALA A 265 11.75 0.91 6.79
C ALA A 265 12.04 0.00 7.97
N GLU A 266 13.33 -0.31 8.16
CA GLU A 266 13.83 -1.10 9.28
C GLU A 266 15.09 -0.43 9.85
N GLY A 267 15.06 -0.07 11.14
CA GLY A 267 16.14 0.70 11.76
C GLY A 267 16.36 2.05 11.06
N GLY A 268 17.55 2.29 10.53
CA GLY A 268 17.87 3.50 9.76
C GLY A 268 17.77 3.32 8.25
N ASN A 269 17.39 2.14 7.78
CA ASN A 269 17.26 1.82 6.37
C ASN A 269 15.82 2.01 5.89
N ALA A 270 15.63 2.32 4.61
CA ALA A 270 14.34 2.34 3.95
C ALA A 270 14.47 1.80 2.53
N ALA A 271 13.37 1.31 1.97
CA ALA A 271 13.29 0.95 0.56
C ALA A 271 11.96 1.42 -0.03
N VAL A 272 12.01 1.84 -1.30
CA VAL A 272 10.83 2.28 -2.06
C VAL A 272 10.75 1.47 -3.33
N ALA A 273 9.57 0.89 -3.61
CA ALA A 273 9.24 0.26 -4.88
C ALA A 273 8.22 1.10 -5.65
N TRP A 274 8.37 1.18 -6.97
CA TRP A 274 7.41 1.90 -7.82
C TRP A 274 7.39 1.42 -9.27
N PHE A 275 6.31 1.75 -9.94
CA PHE A 275 6.17 1.63 -11.38
C PHE A 275 6.51 2.95 -12.06
N THR A 276 7.15 2.91 -13.23
CA THR A 276 7.34 4.06 -14.12
C THR A 276 7.09 3.66 -15.57
N GLY A 277 6.61 4.59 -16.37
CA GLY A 277 6.49 4.47 -17.82
C GLY A 277 7.37 5.47 -18.58
N ALA A 278 8.42 5.96 -17.92
CA ALA A 278 9.33 6.94 -18.51
C ALA A 278 9.95 6.46 -19.83
N ASN A 279 10.07 7.35 -20.80
CA ASN A 279 10.58 7.07 -22.14
C ASN A 279 9.79 5.98 -22.90
N ASP A 280 8.49 5.85 -22.64
CA ASP A 280 7.60 4.80 -23.18
C ASP A 280 8.05 3.37 -22.84
N VAL A 281 8.80 3.19 -21.75
CA VAL A 281 9.27 1.90 -21.26
C VAL A 281 8.71 1.66 -19.86
N ALA A 282 7.73 0.76 -19.77
CA ALA A 282 7.22 0.32 -18.48
C ALA A 282 8.32 -0.39 -17.69
N ALA A 283 8.46 -0.05 -16.41
CA ALA A 283 9.42 -0.67 -15.50
C ALA A 283 8.92 -0.65 -14.05
N VAL A 284 9.30 -1.66 -13.28
CA VAL A 284 9.22 -1.65 -11.82
C VAL A 284 10.63 -1.52 -11.26
N LYS A 285 10.79 -0.56 -10.36
CA LYS A 285 12.08 -0.22 -9.75
C LYS A 285 12.00 -0.29 -8.24
N VAL A 286 13.16 -0.52 -7.61
CA VAL A 286 13.36 -0.43 -6.16
C VAL A 286 14.60 0.42 -5.89
N ALA A 287 14.50 1.37 -4.97
CA ALA A 287 15.63 2.14 -4.46
C ALA A 287 15.75 1.97 -2.95
N PHE A 288 16.98 2.03 -2.45
CA PHE A 288 17.30 1.88 -1.03
C PHE A 288 17.87 3.18 -0.48
N SER A 289 17.70 3.37 0.83
CA SER A 289 18.28 4.46 1.62
C SER A 289 18.88 3.86 2.88
N ASP A 290 20.10 4.30 3.24
CA ASP A 290 20.79 3.93 4.48
C ASP A 290 20.81 5.05 5.53
N ASN A 291 20.06 6.13 5.27
CA ASN A 291 20.09 7.35 6.08
C ASN A 291 18.68 7.85 6.48
N GLY A 292 17.72 6.93 6.56
CA GLY A 292 16.35 7.21 7.00
C GLY A 292 15.54 7.99 5.97
N GLY A 293 15.68 7.68 4.69
CA GLY A 293 14.91 8.28 3.62
C GLY A 293 15.28 9.73 3.29
N ARG A 294 16.50 10.19 3.65
CA ARG A 294 16.96 11.53 3.27
C ARG A 294 17.38 11.62 1.81
N ASP A 295 17.96 10.56 1.32
CA ASP A 295 18.24 10.32 -0.09
C ASP A 295 18.21 8.83 -0.38
N PHE A 296 18.17 8.48 -1.65
CA PHE A 296 18.06 7.11 -2.13
C PHE A 296 19.16 6.80 -3.15
N ASP A 297 19.63 5.57 -3.13
CA ASP A 297 20.62 5.06 -4.09
C ASP A 297 20.01 4.99 -5.51
N THR A 298 20.89 4.76 -6.50
CA THR A 298 20.46 4.46 -7.87
C THR A 298 19.53 3.24 -7.88
N PRO A 299 18.30 3.35 -8.42
CA PRO A 299 17.35 2.26 -8.35
C PRO A 299 17.76 1.06 -9.21
N VAL A 300 17.36 -0.12 -8.76
CA VAL A 300 17.44 -1.35 -9.54
C VAL A 300 16.11 -1.68 -10.19
N ARG A 301 16.14 -2.07 -11.48
CA ARG A 301 14.97 -2.58 -12.19
C ARG A 301 14.74 -4.05 -11.84
N ILE A 302 13.50 -4.45 -11.56
CA ILE A 302 13.19 -5.80 -11.08
C ILE A 302 12.20 -6.59 -11.97
N ASP A 303 11.42 -5.91 -12.81
CA ASP A 303 10.43 -6.55 -13.67
C ASP A 303 11.06 -7.45 -14.75
N GLN A 304 10.24 -8.33 -15.34
CA GLN A 304 10.65 -9.28 -16.38
C GLN A 304 10.38 -8.77 -17.80
N GLY A 305 9.88 -7.52 -17.96
CA GLY A 305 9.80 -6.82 -19.24
C GLY A 305 8.42 -6.32 -19.65
N ASN A 306 7.35 -6.70 -18.94
CA ASN A 306 5.99 -6.26 -19.27
C ASN A 306 5.15 -5.94 -18.01
N PRO A 307 5.65 -5.07 -17.11
CA PRO A 307 4.99 -4.83 -15.83
C PRO A 307 3.70 -4.01 -15.97
N VAL A 308 2.73 -4.34 -15.12
CA VAL A 308 1.52 -3.55 -14.82
C VAL A 308 1.80 -2.59 -13.66
N GLY A 309 2.72 -2.94 -12.77
CA GLY A 309 3.03 -2.23 -11.55
C GLY A 309 2.31 -2.81 -10.33
N ARG A 310 1.54 -2.00 -9.60
CA ARG A 310 0.78 -2.39 -8.39
C ARG A 310 1.66 -3.06 -7.36
N VAL A 311 2.71 -2.34 -7.00
CA VAL A 311 3.78 -2.82 -6.13
C VAL A 311 3.37 -2.85 -4.66
N ASP A 312 3.96 -3.80 -3.91
CA ASP A 312 4.04 -3.76 -2.45
C ASP A 312 5.42 -4.21 -1.98
N LEU A 313 5.84 -3.83 -0.76
CA LEU A 313 7.21 -4.01 -0.31
C LEU A 313 7.28 -4.23 1.21
N GLU A 314 8.17 -5.15 1.62
CA GLU A 314 8.60 -5.37 3.00
C GLU A 314 10.13 -5.33 3.07
N LEU A 315 10.70 -4.50 3.92
CA LEU A 315 12.14 -4.46 4.15
C LEU A 315 12.54 -5.53 5.16
N LEU A 316 13.55 -6.32 4.84
CA LEU A 316 14.01 -7.41 5.70
C LEU A 316 15.20 -6.95 6.55
N ASP A 317 15.39 -7.59 7.71
CA ASP A 317 16.46 -7.30 8.68
C ASP A 317 17.88 -7.36 8.08
N ASP A 318 18.07 -7.98 6.90
CA ASP A 318 19.34 -8.02 6.19
C ASP A 318 19.55 -6.86 5.20
N GLY A 319 18.63 -5.90 5.19
CA GLY A 319 18.67 -4.75 4.29
C GLY A 319 18.24 -5.06 2.86
N THR A 320 17.68 -6.24 2.58
CA THR A 320 17.06 -6.57 1.31
C THR A 320 15.57 -6.28 1.35
N ALA A 321 14.95 -6.01 0.21
CA ALA A 321 13.52 -5.77 0.12
C ALA A 321 12.81 -6.97 -0.49
N LEU A 322 11.75 -7.45 0.16
CA LEU A 322 10.82 -8.37 -0.45
C LEU A 322 9.78 -7.53 -1.20
N THR A 323 9.72 -7.66 -2.51
CA THR A 323 8.89 -6.81 -3.35
C THR A 323 7.95 -7.66 -4.20
N SER A 324 6.67 -7.33 -4.19
CA SER A 324 5.67 -7.89 -5.10
C SER A 324 5.29 -6.90 -6.20
N TRP A 325 4.91 -7.39 -7.37
CA TRP A 325 4.38 -6.59 -8.47
C TRP A 325 3.54 -7.44 -9.42
N VAL A 326 2.72 -6.78 -10.22
CA VAL A 326 1.89 -7.42 -11.26
C VAL A 326 2.53 -7.21 -12.62
N GLU A 327 2.53 -8.25 -13.45
CA GLU A 327 3.11 -8.24 -14.79
C GLU A 327 2.30 -9.11 -15.76
N TRP A 328 2.31 -8.76 -17.04
CA TRP A 328 1.68 -9.56 -18.10
C TRP A 328 2.55 -10.76 -18.49
N VAL A 329 1.98 -11.97 -18.42
CA VAL A 329 2.59 -13.21 -18.87
C VAL A 329 1.60 -13.92 -19.83
N GLU A 330 1.98 -14.06 -21.08
CA GLU A 330 1.16 -14.74 -22.11
C GLU A 330 -0.30 -14.23 -22.20
N GLY A 331 -0.49 -12.91 -21.96
CA GLY A 331 -1.80 -12.27 -22.03
C GLY A 331 -2.64 -12.34 -20.74
N ASN A 332 -2.05 -12.83 -19.64
CA ASN A 332 -2.67 -12.89 -18.31
C ASN A 332 -1.88 -12.04 -17.32
N GLU A 333 -2.55 -11.47 -16.31
CA GLU A 333 -1.86 -10.84 -15.20
C GLU A 333 -1.28 -11.92 -14.26
N ALA A 334 -0.02 -11.76 -13.88
CA ALA A 334 0.70 -12.61 -12.94
C ALA A 334 1.21 -11.78 -11.78
N LEU A 335 1.08 -12.31 -10.56
CA LEU A 335 1.67 -11.73 -9.35
C LEU A 335 3.05 -12.32 -9.12
N TYR A 336 4.05 -11.45 -9.14
CA TYR A 336 5.43 -11.78 -8.85
C TYR A 336 5.80 -11.40 -7.42
N LEU A 337 6.77 -12.13 -6.86
CA LEU A 337 7.41 -11.84 -5.58
C LEU A 337 8.91 -12.12 -5.70
N CYS A 338 9.74 -11.20 -5.22
CA CYS A 338 11.19 -11.36 -5.27
C CYS A 338 11.88 -10.70 -4.08
N LYS A 339 12.96 -11.32 -3.63
CA LYS A 339 13.92 -10.70 -2.73
C LYS A 339 14.91 -9.86 -3.54
N VAL A 340 14.89 -8.56 -3.30
CA VAL A 340 15.65 -7.57 -4.05
C VAL A 340 16.87 -7.13 -3.23
N HIS A 341 18.04 -7.16 -3.84
CA HIS A 341 19.29 -6.66 -3.28
C HIS A 341 19.65 -5.32 -3.92
N HIS A 342 20.21 -4.40 -3.13
CA HIS A 342 20.51 -3.05 -3.59
C HIS A 342 21.52 -3.01 -4.78
N ASP A 343 22.45 -3.96 -4.85
CA ASP A 343 23.49 -4.02 -5.88
C ASP A 343 23.26 -5.11 -6.95
N ALA A 344 22.47 -6.14 -6.64
CA ALA A 344 22.24 -7.27 -7.53
C ALA A 344 20.81 -7.34 -8.10
N GLY A 345 19.89 -6.52 -7.59
CA GLY A 345 18.49 -6.52 -8.01
C GLY A 345 17.75 -7.80 -7.61
N CYS A 346 16.74 -8.16 -8.38
CA CYS A 346 15.97 -9.40 -8.23
C CYS A 346 16.67 -10.56 -8.94
N ILE A 347 17.11 -11.58 -8.21
CA ILE A 347 17.88 -12.70 -8.79
C ILE A 347 16.97 -13.85 -9.23
N SER A 348 15.91 -14.12 -8.49
CA SER A 348 15.02 -15.28 -8.74
C SER A 348 13.57 -14.90 -8.40
N PRO A 349 12.86 -14.26 -9.34
CA PRO A 349 11.46 -13.93 -9.12
C PRO A 349 10.61 -15.20 -9.09
N GLU A 350 9.70 -15.27 -8.13
CA GLU A 350 8.69 -16.32 -8.01
C GLU A 350 7.35 -15.80 -8.52
N ILE A 351 6.63 -16.62 -9.29
CA ILE A 351 5.25 -16.32 -9.70
C ILE A 351 4.32 -16.97 -8.67
N LEU A 352 3.58 -16.15 -7.95
CA LEU A 352 2.63 -16.62 -6.94
C LEU A 352 1.31 -17.07 -7.56
N THR A 353 0.83 -16.36 -8.56
CA THR A 353 -0.39 -16.71 -9.31
C THR A 353 -0.32 -16.17 -10.72
N ILE A 354 -1.08 -16.81 -11.64
CA ILE A 354 -1.39 -16.29 -12.97
C ILE A 354 -2.91 -16.34 -13.09
N ASN A 355 -3.52 -15.18 -13.27
CA ASN A 355 -4.96 -15.09 -13.42
C ASN A 355 -5.37 -15.53 -14.85
N SER A 356 -6.61 -15.99 -14.99
CA SER A 356 -7.18 -16.31 -16.30
C SER A 356 -7.35 -15.05 -17.15
N ALA A 357 -7.39 -15.21 -18.47
CA ALA A 357 -7.51 -14.11 -19.41
C ALA A 357 -8.69 -13.17 -19.08
N GLY A 358 -8.39 -11.88 -18.97
CA GLY A 358 -9.36 -10.83 -18.65
C GLY A 358 -9.60 -10.60 -17.15
N ALA A 359 -8.96 -11.38 -16.28
CA ALA A 359 -9.02 -11.20 -14.83
C ALA A 359 -7.86 -10.33 -14.32
N SER A 360 -8.16 -9.34 -13.49
CA SER A 360 -7.15 -8.48 -12.85
C SER A 360 -6.73 -9.04 -11.48
N VAL A 361 -5.47 -8.85 -11.13
CA VAL A 361 -4.96 -9.10 -9.77
C VAL A 361 -5.29 -7.93 -8.82
N ASN A 362 -5.73 -6.79 -9.36
CA ASN A 362 -5.93 -5.52 -8.62
C ASN A 362 -4.66 -5.09 -7.86
N PHE A 363 -4.77 -4.68 -6.59
CA PHE A 363 -3.65 -4.26 -5.74
C PHE A 363 -3.36 -5.33 -4.69
N PRO A 364 -2.40 -6.24 -4.92
CA PRO A 364 -1.97 -7.18 -3.89
C PRO A 364 -1.40 -6.42 -2.69
N ARG A 365 -1.77 -6.87 -1.48
CA ARG A 365 -1.23 -6.32 -0.24
C ARG A 365 -0.42 -7.38 0.48
N MET A 366 0.70 -6.97 1.05
CA MET A 366 1.64 -7.83 1.73
C MET A 366 1.78 -7.42 3.19
N ALA A 367 1.99 -8.41 4.07
CA ALA A 367 2.40 -8.21 5.46
C ALA A 367 3.23 -9.40 5.93
N ARG A 368 4.09 -9.20 6.92
CA ARG A 368 5.07 -10.18 7.35
C ARG A 368 5.01 -10.48 8.84
N LEU A 369 4.92 -11.77 9.20
CA LEU A 369 5.07 -12.28 10.55
C LEU A 369 6.34 -13.11 10.67
N GLY A 370 7.42 -12.51 11.11
CA GLY A 370 8.72 -13.15 11.18
C GLY A 370 9.20 -13.65 9.82
N ARG A 371 9.23 -15.00 9.61
CA ARG A 371 9.60 -15.61 8.32
C ARG A 371 8.40 -15.83 7.39
N GLU A 372 7.18 -15.66 7.86
CA GLU A 372 5.97 -15.87 7.09
C GLU A 372 5.55 -14.57 6.41
N VAL A 373 5.37 -14.62 5.11
CA VAL A 373 4.92 -13.51 4.28
C VAL A 373 3.53 -13.86 3.76
N TYR A 374 2.57 -12.98 3.98
CA TYR A 374 1.21 -13.12 3.50
C TYR A 374 0.94 -12.10 2.40
N LEU A 375 0.35 -12.56 1.31
CA LEU A 375 -0.15 -11.69 0.24
C LEU A 375 -1.64 -11.96 0.06
N ALA A 376 -2.43 -10.89 0.03
CA ALA A 376 -3.86 -10.93 -0.25
C ALA A 376 -4.18 -10.04 -1.44
N TRP A 377 -5.09 -10.51 -2.31
CA TRP A 377 -5.54 -9.76 -3.48
C TRP A 377 -6.96 -10.15 -3.86
N THR A 378 -7.63 -9.25 -4.58
CA THR A 378 -8.91 -9.57 -5.22
C THR A 378 -8.63 -10.40 -6.47
N GLN A 379 -9.32 -11.50 -6.62
CA GLN A 379 -9.34 -12.29 -7.85
C GLN A 379 -10.78 -12.58 -8.27
N PRO A 380 -11.12 -12.53 -9.55
CA PRO A 380 -12.42 -12.96 -10.02
C PRO A 380 -12.54 -14.47 -10.00
N ASP A 381 -13.72 -14.96 -9.62
CA ASP A 381 -14.10 -16.36 -9.70
C ASP A 381 -15.42 -16.55 -10.49
N GLU A 382 -15.96 -17.77 -10.53
CA GLU A 382 -17.19 -18.09 -11.28
C GLU A 382 -18.45 -17.38 -10.72
N ASN A 383 -18.38 -16.86 -9.50
CA ASN A 383 -19.49 -16.23 -8.77
C ASN A 383 -19.31 -14.72 -8.58
N GLY A 384 -18.24 -14.13 -9.11
CA GLY A 384 -17.85 -12.73 -8.94
C GLY A 384 -16.42 -12.60 -8.44
N ASP A 385 -16.17 -11.60 -7.58
CA ASP A 385 -14.87 -11.43 -6.95
C ASP A 385 -14.71 -12.32 -5.72
N SER A 386 -13.48 -12.63 -5.36
CA SER A 386 -13.11 -13.30 -4.13
C SER A 386 -11.73 -12.82 -3.66
N ILE A 387 -11.43 -12.99 -2.38
CA ILE A 387 -10.11 -12.70 -1.86
C ILE A 387 -9.28 -13.99 -1.86
N ALA A 388 -8.15 -13.94 -2.55
CA ALA A 388 -7.12 -14.96 -2.47
C ALA A 388 -6.04 -14.54 -1.47
N ILE A 389 -5.52 -15.50 -0.72
CA ILE A 389 -4.40 -15.30 0.22
C ILE A 389 -3.36 -16.38 -0.02
N ARG A 390 -2.09 -15.97 -0.17
CA ARG A 390 -0.94 -16.86 -0.14
C ARG A 390 -0.02 -16.57 1.02
N ARG A 391 0.46 -17.63 1.63
CA ARG A 391 1.52 -17.63 2.61
C ARG A 391 2.79 -18.21 2.00
N ALA A 392 3.88 -17.47 2.07
CA ALA A 392 5.21 -17.92 1.70
C ALA A 392 6.13 -17.90 2.93
N VAL A 393 6.91 -18.95 3.15
CA VAL A 393 7.85 -19.04 4.28
C VAL A 393 9.25 -18.84 3.76
N LEU A 394 9.91 -17.76 4.19
CA LEU A 394 11.29 -17.46 3.82
C LEU A 394 12.22 -18.60 4.29
N ALA A 395 13.13 -19.02 3.41
CA ALA A 395 14.12 -20.04 3.72
C ALA A 395 15.06 -19.61 4.86
N GLU A 396 15.48 -20.55 5.70
CA GLU A 396 16.49 -20.27 6.72
C GLU A 396 17.80 -19.82 6.07
N ARG A 397 18.45 -18.84 6.67
CA ARG A 397 19.81 -18.47 6.26
C ARG A 397 20.76 -19.60 6.66
N ASN A 398 21.42 -20.21 5.68
CA ASN A 398 22.53 -21.14 5.91
C ASN A 398 23.82 -20.40 6.24
#